data_64ac3d20aa69c68985565acd2ba6da72
#
_entry.id   64ac3d20aa69c68985565acd2ba6da72
#
_cell.length_a   1.000
_cell.length_b   1.000
_cell.length_c   1.000
_cell.angle_alpha   90.00
_cell.angle_beta   90.00
_cell.angle_gamma   90.00
#
_symmetry.space_group_name_H-M   'P 1'
#
loop_
_entity.id
_entity.type
_entity.pdbx_description
1 polymer ?
#
loop_
_entity_poly.entity_id
_entity_poly.type
_entity_poly.pdbx_seq_one_letter_code
_entity_poly.pdbx_strand_id
1 'polypeptide(L)'
;MGSTSDLPVMEKACKWLEQEKIPFEINALSAHRTPDAVESFAKNAKARGIRVIIAGAGMAAALPGVIAASTPLPVIGVPIKGMLDG
;
A
#
# COMPACT_ATOMS: atom_id res chain seq x y z
N MET A 1 0.43 1.81 2.63
CA MET A 1 -0.68 2.36 3.42
C MET A 1 -0.72 3.86 3.34
N GLY A 2 -1.91 4.43 3.45
CA GLY A 2 -2.10 5.87 3.29
C GLY A 2 -1.77 6.71 4.52
N SER A 3 -1.62 6.08 5.68
CA SER A 3 -1.31 6.75 6.93
C SER A 3 -0.66 5.78 7.89
N THR A 4 0.17 6.31 8.81
CA THR A 4 0.76 5.47 9.87
C THR A 4 -0.29 4.92 10.82
N SER A 5 -1.48 5.52 10.87
CA SER A 5 -2.60 4.99 11.66
C SER A 5 -3.11 3.64 11.14
N ASP A 6 -2.78 3.29 9.90
CA ASP A 6 -3.14 2.00 9.31
C ASP A 6 -2.17 0.87 9.69
N LEU A 7 -1.04 1.21 10.30
CA LEU A 7 0.00 0.26 10.63
C LEU A 7 -0.47 -0.93 11.47
N PRO A 8 -1.31 -0.75 12.51
CA PRO A 8 -1.76 -1.91 13.30
C PRO A 8 -2.45 -2.99 12.46
N VAL A 9 -3.18 -2.58 11.43
CA VAL A 9 -3.84 -3.53 10.53
C VAL A 9 -2.81 -4.17 9.60
N MET A 10 -1.92 -3.36 9.02
CA MET A 10 -0.92 -3.84 8.08
C MET A 10 0.16 -4.70 8.73
N GLU A 11 0.40 -4.54 10.03
CA GLU A 11 1.36 -5.38 10.75
C GLU A 11 1.05 -6.87 10.65
N LYS A 12 -0.21 -7.24 10.58
CA LYS A 12 -0.59 -8.64 10.45
C LYS A 12 -0.04 -9.23 9.15
N ALA A 13 -0.12 -8.48 8.07
CA ALA A 13 0.45 -8.89 6.79
C ALA A 13 1.98 -8.96 6.87
N CYS A 14 2.59 -7.98 7.53
CA CYS A 14 4.04 -7.94 7.71
C CYS A 14 4.56 -9.15 8.49
N LYS A 15 3.88 -9.53 9.57
CA LYS A 15 4.25 -10.71 10.37
C LYS A 15 4.17 -11.98 9.55
N TRP A 16 3.13 -12.10 8.73
CA TRP A 16 2.99 -13.26 7.87
C TRP A 16 4.13 -13.32 6.85
N LEU A 17 4.47 -12.19 6.23
CA LEU A 17 5.57 -12.12 5.28
C LEU A 17 6.91 -12.48 5.93
N GLU A 18 7.15 -12.05 7.16
CA GLU A 18 8.35 -12.42 7.91
C GLU A 18 8.40 -13.92 8.17
N GLN A 19 7.29 -14.52 8.58
CA GLN A 19 7.21 -15.95 8.83
C GLN A 19 7.52 -16.77 7.57
N GLU A 20 7.06 -16.29 6.42
CA GLU A 20 7.29 -16.95 5.13
C GLU A 20 8.62 -16.55 4.50
N LYS A 21 9.42 -15.75 5.20
CA LYS A 21 10.74 -15.29 4.73
C LYS A 21 10.68 -14.55 3.39
N ILE A 22 9.63 -13.78 3.19
CA ILE A 22 9.43 -12.95 2.00
C ILE A 22 9.91 -11.54 2.31
N PRO A 23 10.93 -11.02 1.60
CA PRO A 23 11.39 -9.65 1.82
C PRO A 23 10.31 -8.63 1.49
N PHE A 24 10.20 -7.59 2.29
CA PHE A 24 9.21 -6.54 2.07
C PHE A 24 9.70 -5.19 2.61
N GLU A 25 9.06 -4.13 2.17
CA GLU A 25 9.23 -2.80 2.76
C GLU A 25 7.85 -2.21 3.06
N ILE A 26 7.80 -1.26 3.98
CA ILE A 26 6.58 -0.59 4.39
C ILE A 26 6.71 0.89 4.09
N ASN A 27 5.69 1.45 3.46
CA ASN A 27 5.65 2.88 3.14
C ASN A 27 4.31 3.48 3.56
N ALA A 28 4.34 4.71 4.05
CA ALA A 28 3.15 5.50 4.32
C ALA A 28 3.05 6.57 3.23
N LEU A 29 2.17 6.35 2.26
CA LEU A 29 1.98 7.22 1.11
C LEU A 29 0.50 7.52 0.95
N SER A 30 0.13 8.79 0.86
CA SER A 30 -1.27 9.20 0.74
C SER A 30 -1.58 9.64 -0.67
N ALA A 31 -2.61 9.04 -1.27
CA ALA A 31 -3.09 9.44 -2.59
C ALA A 31 -3.61 10.89 -2.59
N HIS A 32 -4.07 11.38 -1.46
CA HIS A 32 -4.61 12.73 -1.34
C HIS A 32 -3.57 13.75 -0.90
N ARG A 33 -2.68 13.38 0.03
CA ARG A 33 -1.70 14.30 0.61
C ARG A 33 -0.35 14.29 -0.10
N THR A 34 0.06 13.16 -0.63
CA THR A 34 1.37 13.00 -1.29
C THR A 34 1.23 12.29 -2.63
N PRO A 35 0.41 12.82 -3.56
CA PRO A 35 0.15 12.13 -4.83
C PRO A 35 1.40 11.93 -5.68
N ASP A 36 2.32 12.88 -5.68
CA ASP A 36 3.56 12.77 -6.46
C ASP A 36 4.45 11.64 -5.93
N ALA A 37 4.53 11.49 -4.61
CA ALA A 37 5.29 10.41 -4.00
C ALA A 37 4.68 9.04 -4.31
N VAL A 38 3.35 8.95 -4.34
CA VAL A 38 2.64 7.73 -4.70
C VAL A 38 2.93 7.36 -6.15
N GLU A 39 2.84 8.31 -7.06
CA GLU A 39 3.11 8.09 -8.48
C GLU A 39 4.55 7.66 -8.71
N SER A 40 5.50 8.34 -8.09
CA SER A 40 6.92 8.01 -8.19
C SER A 40 7.20 6.60 -7.68
N PHE A 41 6.64 6.25 -6.53
CA PHE A 41 6.77 4.90 -5.97
C PHE A 41 6.24 3.85 -6.95
N ALA A 42 5.05 4.06 -7.48
CA ALA A 42 4.42 3.10 -8.39
C ALA A 42 5.21 2.94 -9.69
N LYS A 43 5.69 4.03 -10.26
CA LYS A 43 6.46 3.99 -11.51
C LYS A 43 7.81 3.30 -11.36
N ASN A 44 8.45 3.42 -10.21
CA ASN A 44 9.79 2.89 -9.99
C ASN A 44 9.81 1.51 -9.33
N ALA A 45 8.67 1.02 -8.86
CA ALA A 45 8.60 -0.21 -8.09
C ALA A 45 9.16 -1.41 -8.83
N LYS A 46 8.76 -1.63 -10.07
CA LYS A 46 9.23 -2.77 -10.86
C LYS A 46 10.73 -2.74 -11.08
N ALA A 47 11.28 -1.58 -11.40
CA ALA A 47 12.72 -1.43 -11.62
C ALA A 47 13.53 -1.70 -10.35
N ARG A 48 12.93 -1.45 -9.18
CA ARG A 48 13.55 -1.74 -7.87
C ARG A 48 13.45 -3.20 -7.46
N GLY A 49 12.83 -4.05 -8.26
CA GLY A 49 12.67 -5.47 -7.95
C GLY A 49 11.43 -5.83 -7.17
N ILE A 50 10.52 -4.88 -6.97
CA ILE A 50 9.23 -5.15 -6.32
C ILE A 50 8.37 -5.96 -7.29
N ARG A 51 7.71 -7.00 -6.80
CA ARG A 51 6.90 -7.89 -7.63
C ARG A 51 5.41 -7.75 -7.41
N VAL A 52 5.00 -7.38 -6.19
CA VAL A 52 3.61 -7.21 -5.82
C VAL A 52 3.51 -6.04 -4.86
N ILE A 53 2.48 -5.24 -4.99
CA ILE A 53 2.22 -4.13 -4.07
C ILE A 53 0.94 -4.44 -3.31
N ILE A 54 1.01 -4.34 -1.98
CA ILE A 54 -0.15 -4.48 -1.11
C ILE A 54 -0.47 -3.09 -0.58
N ALA A 55 -1.64 -2.57 -0.92
CA ALA A 55 -2.04 -1.22 -0.58
C ALA A 55 -3.25 -1.23 0.37
N GLY A 56 -3.00 -0.89 1.62
CA GLY A 56 -4.07 -0.74 2.60
C GLY A 56 -4.59 0.69 2.62
N ALA A 57 -5.90 0.85 2.53
CA ALA A 57 -6.53 2.16 2.56
C ALA A 57 -7.90 2.09 3.21
N GLY A 58 -8.20 3.09 4.02
CA GLY A 58 -9.51 3.24 4.62
C GLY A 58 -10.42 4.15 3.82
N MET A 59 -11.62 4.34 4.30
CA MET A 59 -12.60 5.27 3.74
C MET A 59 -12.78 5.13 2.23
N ALA A 60 -12.33 6.09 1.45
CA ALA A 60 -12.52 6.07 -0.01
C ALA A 60 -11.65 5.04 -0.73
N ALA A 61 -10.70 4.42 -0.03
CA ALA A 61 -9.84 3.36 -0.58
C ALA A 61 -9.19 3.74 -1.92
N ALA A 62 -8.79 5.00 -2.08
CA ALA A 62 -8.27 5.51 -3.35
C ALA A 62 -6.86 5.02 -3.67
N LEU A 63 -6.05 4.72 -2.64
CA LEU A 63 -4.63 4.40 -2.82
C LEU A 63 -4.37 3.23 -3.77
N PRO A 64 -5.06 2.07 -3.63
CA PRO A 64 -4.81 0.95 -4.55
C PRO A 64 -5.04 1.30 -6.01
N GLY A 65 -6.11 2.02 -6.31
CA GLY A 65 -6.44 2.42 -7.68
C GLY A 65 -5.43 3.39 -8.26
N VAL A 66 -4.98 4.35 -7.47
CA VAL A 66 -3.98 5.32 -7.92
C VAL A 66 -2.65 4.62 -8.21
N ILE A 67 -2.23 3.70 -7.35
CA ILE A 67 -1.01 2.92 -7.58
C ILE A 67 -1.14 2.05 -8.83
N ALA A 68 -2.25 1.34 -8.96
CA ALA A 68 -2.48 0.45 -10.10
C ALA A 68 -2.45 1.19 -11.44
N ALA A 69 -2.87 2.44 -11.46
CA ALA A 69 -2.85 3.26 -12.67
C ALA A 69 -1.43 3.59 -13.14
N SER A 70 -0.42 3.47 -12.28
CA SER A 70 0.95 3.90 -12.58
C SER A 70 1.98 2.77 -12.55
N THR A 71 1.56 1.51 -12.42
CA THR A 71 2.48 0.37 -12.39
C THR A 71 1.90 -0.82 -13.14
N PRO A 72 2.75 -1.63 -13.84
CA PRO A 72 2.32 -2.89 -14.41
C PRO A 72 2.24 -4.03 -13.40
N LEU A 73 2.68 -3.80 -12.15
CA LEU A 73 2.69 -4.83 -11.13
C LEU A 73 1.29 -5.13 -10.59
N PRO A 74 1.05 -6.36 -10.12
CA PRO A 74 -0.19 -6.65 -9.39
C PRO A 74 -0.30 -5.80 -8.14
N VAL A 75 -1.48 -5.23 -7.91
CA VAL A 75 -1.75 -4.43 -6.71
C VAL A 75 -2.92 -5.09 -5.97
N ILE A 76 -2.66 -5.45 -4.73
CA ILE A 76 -3.68 -6.04 -3.85
C ILE A 76 -4.19 -4.95 -2.92
N GLY A 77 -5.46 -4.60 -3.07
CA GLY A 77 -6.08 -3.62 -2.18
C GLY A 77 -6.58 -4.27 -0.89
N VAL A 78 -6.25 -3.67 0.24
CA VAL A 78 -6.74 -4.11 1.55
C VAL A 78 -7.61 -3.01 2.11
N PRO A 79 -8.94 -3.21 2.17
CA PRO A 79 -9.82 -2.22 2.77
C PRO A 79 -9.61 -2.19 4.29
N ILE A 80 -9.35 -1.00 4.81
CA ILE A 80 -9.17 -0.77 6.23
C ILE A 80 -10.35 -0.01 6.76
N LYS A 81 -10.95 -0.50 7.84
CA LYS A 81 -12.11 0.14 8.45
C LYS A 81 -11.73 1.50 9.03
N GLY A 82 -12.37 2.55 8.53
CA GLY A 82 -12.18 3.90 9.03
C GLY A 82 -13.18 4.26 10.11
N MET A 83 -13.03 5.47 10.66
CA MET A 83 -13.92 5.96 11.71
C MET A 83 -15.38 6.05 11.26
N LEU A 84 -15.60 6.36 9.99
CA LEU A 84 -16.95 6.54 9.45
C LEU A 84 -17.63 5.22 9.08
N ASP A 85 -16.88 4.16 8.99
CA ASP A 85 -17.42 2.83 8.68
C ASP A 85 -17.86 2.07 9.93
N GLY A 86 -17.59 2.68 11.00
CA GLY A 86 -17.93 2.32 12.37
C GLY A 86 -18.64 1.09 12.71
#